data_4cd1248ebad60bca7682f5db3fde2a17
#
_entry.id   4cd1248ebad60bca7682f5db3fde2a17
#
_cell.length_a   1.000
_cell.length_b   1.000
_cell.length_c   1.000
_cell.angle_alpha   90.00
_cell.angle_beta   90.00
_cell.angle_gamma   90.00
#
_symmetry.space_group_name_H-M   'P 1'
#
loop_
_entity.id
_entity.type
_entity.pdbx_description
1 polymer ?
#
loop_
_entity_poly.entity_id
_entity_poly.type
_entity_poly.pdbx_seq_one_letter_code
_entity_poly.pdbx_strand_id
1 'polypeptide(L)'
;EDDTLYQAQVNKVDYILKKLHLEEGMSLLDIGCGWGFLLIEAARKYKIHGTGITLSHEQYAEFQKRIKDQGLEDYLTVELMDYRDLPKSGYQFDRVVSVGMLEHVGRDNYQLFLDCVEKILKPGGLFLLHFISALKEHPGDPWVKKYIFPGGTVPSLREILNHMAEDNF
;
A
#
# COMPACT_ATOMS: atom_id res chain seq x y z
N GLU A 1 10.10 5.13 -22.86
CA GLU A 1 10.90 3.94 -23.28
C GLU A 1 12.40 4.11 -22.97
N ASP A 2 12.89 5.35 -22.78
CA ASP A 2 14.31 5.66 -22.55
C ASP A 2 14.68 5.82 -21.05
N ASP A 3 13.74 5.62 -20.15
CA ASP A 3 13.98 5.74 -18.71
C ASP A 3 14.87 4.61 -18.18
N THR A 4 15.81 4.94 -17.30
CA THR A 4 16.48 3.94 -16.48
C THR A 4 15.47 3.30 -15.52
N LEU A 5 15.79 2.11 -15.00
CA LEU A 5 14.94 1.45 -14.00
C LEU A 5 14.66 2.37 -12.80
N TYR A 6 15.67 3.09 -12.33
CA TYR A 6 15.53 4.06 -11.23
C TYR A 6 14.54 5.17 -11.60
N GLN A 7 14.68 5.79 -12.80
CA GLN A 7 13.79 6.84 -13.25
C GLN A 7 12.35 6.34 -13.40
N ALA A 8 12.16 5.13 -13.93
CA ALA A 8 10.84 4.51 -14.03
C ALA A 8 10.19 4.29 -12.65
N GLN A 9 10.96 3.91 -11.61
CA GLN A 9 10.46 3.79 -10.24
C GLN A 9 10.08 5.16 -9.65
N VAL A 10 10.89 6.19 -9.87
CA VAL A 10 10.56 7.56 -9.45
C VAL A 10 9.28 8.03 -10.12
N ASN A 11 9.16 7.86 -11.43
CA ASN A 11 7.97 8.26 -12.20
C ASN A 11 6.71 7.53 -11.73
N LYS A 12 6.82 6.23 -11.41
CA LYS A 12 5.72 5.45 -10.84
C LYS A 12 5.26 6.04 -9.50
N VAL A 13 6.19 6.30 -8.58
CA VAL A 13 5.86 6.88 -7.27
C VAL A 13 5.25 8.27 -7.43
N ASP A 14 5.83 9.14 -8.25
CA ASP A 14 5.27 10.46 -8.53
C ASP A 14 3.83 10.40 -9.05
N TYR A 15 3.54 9.46 -9.93
CA TYR A 15 2.20 9.25 -10.46
C TYR A 15 1.21 8.79 -9.38
N ILE A 16 1.64 7.90 -8.47
CA ILE A 16 0.84 7.46 -7.32
C ILE A 16 0.57 8.64 -6.39
N LEU A 17 1.61 9.39 -5.99
CA LEU A 17 1.48 10.51 -5.06
C LEU A 17 0.58 11.63 -5.61
N LYS A 18 0.63 11.91 -6.91
CA LYS A 18 -0.28 12.87 -7.56
C LYS A 18 -1.74 12.46 -7.46
N LYS A 19 -2.04 11.16 -7.56
CA LYS A 19 -3.41 10.65 -7.44
C LYS A 19 -3.97 10.71 -6.02
N LEU A 20 -3.10 10.73 -5.02
CA LEU A 20 -3.49 10.82 -3.62
C LEU A 20 -3.88 12.24 -3.19
N HIS A 21 -3.63 13.27 -4.02
CA HIS A 21 -3.90 14.67 -3.69
C HIS A 21 -3.38 15.04 -2.29
N LEU A 22 -2.09 14.78 -2.07
CA LEU A 22 -1.43 15.02 -0.78
C LEU A 22 -1.24 16.51 -0.52
N GLU A 23 -1.49 16.92 0.73
CA GLU A 23 -1.23 18.25 1.25
C GLU A 23 -0.34 18.14 2.50
N GLU A 24 0.37 19.23 2.84
CA GLU A 24 1.25 19.28 4.02
C GLU A 24 0.49 18.96 5.29
N GLY A 25 1.06 18.12 6.14
CA GLY A 25 0.48 17.70 7.42
C GLY A 25 -0.56 16.57 7.33
N MET A 26 -0.97 16.15 6.13
CA MET A 26 -1.85 14.97 6.00
C MET A 26 -1.19 13.70 6.52
N SER A 27 -2.01 12.79 7.05
CA SER A 27 -1.60 11.44 7.42
C SER A 27 -1.77 10.46 6.25
N LEU A 28 -0.71 9.69 5.94
CA LEU A 28 -0.68 8.68 4.87
C LEU A 28 -0.27 7.33 5.44
N LEU A 29 -1.09 6.30 5.20
CA LEU A 29 -0.72 4.90 5.45
C LEU A 29 -0.29 4.21 4.15
N ASP A 30 0.83 3.47 4.20
CA ASP A 30 1.25 2.55 3.13
C ASP A 30 1.17 1.11 3.63
N ILE A 31 0.19 0.34 3.12
CA ILE A 31 -0.03 -1.05 3.48
C ILE A 31 0.84 -1.96 2.61
N GLY A 32 1.84 -2.59 3.21
CA GLY A 32 2.89 -3.30 2.48
C GLY A 32 3.95 -2.35 1.94
N CYS A 33 4.47 -1.49 2.81
CA CYS A 33 5.34 -0.36 2.45
C CYS A 33 6.70 -0.76 1.85
N GLY A 34 7.04 -2.06 1.84
CA GLY A 34 8.31 -2.54 1.32
C GLY A 34 9.50 -1.85 2.02
N TRP A 35 10.42 -1.33 1.22
CA TRP A 35 11.63 -0.63 1.70
C TRP A 35 11.40 0.87 1.98
N GLY A 36 10.15 1.34 1.99
CA GLY A 36 9.76 2.69 2.36
C GLY A 36 9.94 3.78 1.29
N PHE A 37 10.31 3.44 0.07
CA PHE A 37 10.63 4.44 -0.95
C PHE A 37 9.47 5.40 -1.24
N LEU A 38 8.22 4.90 -1.32
CA LEU A 38 7.04 5.72 -1.55
C LEU A 38 6.84 6.76 -0.43
N LEU A 39 6.89 6.33 0.83
CA LEU A 39 6.69 7.22 1.98
C LEU A 39 7.83 8.23 2.12
N ILE A 40 9.08 7.85 1.85
CA ILE A 40 10.23 8.77 1.85
C ILE A 40 10.01 9.89 0.82
N GLU A 41 9.61 9.55 -0.41
CA GLU A 41 9.32 10.54 -1.44
C GLU A 41 8.10 11.40 -1.10
N ALA A 42 7.07 10.81 -0.48
CA ALA A 42 5.89 11.54 -0.01
C ALA A 42 6.25 12.57 1.08
N ALA A 43 7.01 12.17 2.10
CA ALA A 43 7.44 13.06 3.18
C ALA A 43 8.32 14.21 2.65
N ARG A 44 9.26 13.92 1.76
CA ARG A 44 10.15 14.94 1.17
C ARG A 44 9.42 15.98 0.33
N LYS A 45 8.46 15.51 -0.50
CA LYS A 45 7.78 16.37 -1.49
C LYS A 45 6.58 17.11 -0.91
N TYR A 46 5.84 16.45 -0.01
CA TYR A 46 4.54 16.95 0.49
C TYR A 46 4.53 17.21 1.99
N LYS A 47 5.61 16.85 2.72
CA LYS A 47 5.69 17.00 4.19
C LYS A 47 4.51 16.41 4.95
N ILE A 48 4.13 15.19 4.54
CA ILE A 48 3.07 14.40 5.19
C ILE A 48 3.62 13.64 6.39
N HIS A 49 2.74 13.19 7.27
CA HIS A 49 3.05 12.20 8.29
C HIS A 49 2.70 10.81 7.77
N GLY A 50 3.71 10.01 7.45
CA GLY A 50 3.55 8.70 6.87
C GLY A 50 3.76 7.57 7.86
N THR A 51 2.89 6.57 7.82
CA THR A 51 3.05 5.29 8.52
C THR A 51 3.15 4.17 7.49
N GLY A 52 4.21 3.38 7.56
CA GLY A 52 4.33 2.16 6.75
C GLY A 52 4.10 0.93 7.60
N ILE A 53 3.36 -0.06 7.09
CA ILE A 53 3.27 -1.36 7.73
C ILE A 53 3.82 -2.46 6.82
N THR A 54 4.50 -3.42 7.41
CA THR A 54 5.06 -4.60 6.72
C THR A 54 5.08 -5.81 7.65
N LEU A 55 5.08 -7.01 7.07
CA LEU A 55 5.32 -8.27 7.81
C LEU A 55 6.78 -8.72 7.77
N SER A 56 7.63 -8.11 6.94
CA SER A 56 9.05 -8.47 6.83
C SER A 56 9.89 -7.73 7.84
N HIS A 57 10.57 -8.49 8.70
CA HIS A 57 11.54 -7.95 9.66
C HIS A 57 12.69 -7.20 8.96
N GLU A 58 13.14 -7.67 7.79
CA GLU A 58 14.21 -7.07 7.01
C GLU A 58 13.78 -5.71 6.43
N GLN A 59 12.57 -5.64 5.86
CA GLN A 59 12.01 -4.39 5.34
C GLN A 59 11.81 -3.37 6.46
N TYR A 60 11.25 -3.81 7.58
CA TYR A 60 11.08 -2.98 8.77
C TYR A 60 12.40 -2.37 9.25
N ALA A 61 13.42 -3.20 9.47
CA ALA A 61 14.71 -2.75 9.97
C ALA A 61 15.42 -1.78 8.99
N GLU A 62 15.40 -2.11 7.70
CA GLU A 62 16.02 -1.25 6.68
C GLU A 62 15.26 0.06 6.51
N PHE A 63 13.91 0.06 6.55
CA PHE A 63 13.14 1.28 6.43
C PHE A 63 13.33 2.18 7.67
N GLN A 64 13.35 1.62 8.89
CA GLN A 64 13.71 2.37 10.09
C GLN A 64 15.08 3.06 9.96
N LYS A 65 16.09 2.30 9.47
CA LYS A 65 17.42 2.85 9.24
C LYS A 65 17.37 4.01 8.24
N ARG A 66 16.65 3.86 7.13
CA ARG A 66 16.50 4.92 6.10
C ARG A 66 15.82 6.18 6.64
N ILE A 67 14.78 6.03 7.48
CA ILE A 67 14.12 7.15 8.14
C ILE A 67 15.15 7.95 8.94
N LYS A 68 15.95 7.27 9.77
CA LYS A 68 16.99 7.89 10.59
C LYS A 68 18.12 8.50 9.77
N ASP A 69 18.67 7.77 8.80
CA ASP A 69 19.78 8.23 7.95
C ASP A 69 19.43 9.49 7.14
N GLN A 70 18.12 9.73 6.93
CA GLN A 70 17.61 10.85 6.13
C GLN A 70 16.98 11.96 6.98
N GLY A 71 16.98 11.83 8.32
CA GLY A 71 16.41 12.82 9.24
C GLY A 71 14.92 13.01 9.06
N LEU A 72 14.18 11.91 8.85
CA LEU A 72 12.72 11.92 8.60
C LEU A 72 11.91 11.39 9.79
N GLU A 73 12.49 11.29 10.98
CA GLU A 73 11.86 10.73 12.17
C GLU A 73 10.61 11.51 12.61
N ASP A 74 10.58 12.81 12.35
CA ASP A 74 9.41 13.66 12.66
C ASP A 74 8.24 13.46 11.69
N TYR A 75 8.49 12.83 10.55
CA TYR A 75 7.51 12.64 9.46
C TYR A 75 7.08 11.20 9.26
N LEU A 76 7.98 10.24 9.50
CA LEU A 76 7.77 8.85 9.11
C LEU A 76 7.92 7.88 10.27
N THR A 77 7.02 6.91 10.30
CA THR A 77 7.11 5.72 11.15
C THR A 77 6.95 4.46 10.32
N VAL A 78 7.50 3.35 10.81
CA VAL A 78 7.27 2.03 10.24
C VAL A 78 6.94 1.06 11.36
N GLU A 79 5.99 0.15 11.12
CA GLU A 79 5.55 -0.85 12.08
C GLU A 79 5.59 -2.25 11.47
N LEU A 80 5.99 -3.21 12.29
CA LEU A 80 5.87 -4.62 11.97
C LEU A 80 4.45 -5.07 12.33
N MET A 81 3.52 -4.92 11.39
CA MET A 81 2.08 -5.08 11.64
C MET A 81 1.38 -5.78 10.48
N ASP A 82 0.44 -6.65 10.81
CA ASP A 82 -0.52 -7.21 9.86
C ASP A 82 -1.67 -6.22 9.63
N TYR A 83 -2.11 -6.04 8.38
CA TYR A 83 -3.23 -5.15 8.06
C TYR A 83 -4.53 -5.50 8.81
N ARG A 84 -4.70 -6.77 9.21
CA ARG A 84 -5.86 -7.26 9.99
C ARG A 84 -5.91 -6.68 11.39
N ASP A 85 -4.81 -6.14 11.89
CA ASP A 85 -4.75 -5.49 13.20
C ASP A 85 -5.01 -3.98 13.13
N LEU A 86 -5.00 -3.36 11.93
CA LEU A 86 -5.30 -1.95 11.72
C LEU A 86 -6.60 -1.48 12.38
N PRO A 87 -7.75 -2.21 12.28
CA PRO A 87 -8.99 -1.77 12.92
C PRO A 87 -8.93 -1.66 14.45
N LYS A 88 -7.96 -2.32 15.08
CA LYS A 88 -7.77 -2.29 16.54
C LYS A 88 -6.74 -1.26 16.98
N SER A 89 -5.98 -0.70 16.06
CA SER A 89 -4.90 0.25 16.35
C SER A 89 -5.38 1.62 16.82
N GLY A 90 -6.62 1.98 16.51
CA GLY A 90 -7.17 3.33 16.73
C GLY A 90 -6.69 4.36 15.70
N TYR A 91 -5.93 3.95 14.69
CA TYR A 91 -5.45 4.85 13.64
C TYR A 91 -6.57 5.36 12.75
N GLN A 92 -6.41 6.58 12.27
CA GLN A 92 -7.25 7.23 11.27
C GLN A 92 -6.37 8.02 10.29
N PHE A 93 -6.48 7.74 8.99
CA PHE A 93 -5.64 8.36 7.97
C PHE A 93 -6.43 9.19 6.97
N ASP A 94 -5.84 10.30 6.53
CA ASP A 94 -6.42 11.12 5.44
C ASP A 94 -6.28 10.41 4.09
N ARG A 95 -5.21 9.62 3.93
CA ARG A 95 -4.89 8.88 2.71
C ARG A 95 -4.37 7.48 3.05
N VAL A 96 -4.77 6.52 2.26
CA VAL A 96 -4.25 5.15 2.34
C VAL A 96 -3.77 4.73 0.96
N VAL A 97 -2.64 4.04 0.89
CA VAL A 97 -2.09 3.47 -0.33
C VAL A 97 -1.68 2.02 -0.11
N SER A 98 -1.84 1.20 -1.12
CA SER A 98 -1.28 -0.15 -1.16
C SER A 98 -0.85 -0.47 -2.59
N VAL A 99 0.41 -0.88 -2.78
CA VAL A 99 1.02 -1.08 -4.11
C VAL A 99 1.66 -2.47 -4.18
N GLY A 100 1.08 -3.35 -5.01
CA GLY A 100 1.62 -4.70 -5.23
C GLY A 100 1.50 -5.62 -4.02
N MET A 101 0.54 -5.39 -3.13
CA MET A 101 0.31 -6.19 -1.94
C MET A 101 -0.92 -7.09 -2.06
N LEU A 102 -1.95 -6.66 -2.82
CA LEU A 102 -3.21 -7.38 -2.95
C LEU A 102 -3.02 -8.80 -3.51
N GLU A 103 -2.01 -9.00 -4.35
CA GLU A 103 -1.62 -10.29 -4.92
C GLU A 103 -1.24 -11.31 -3.84
N HIS A 104 -0.83 -10.86 -2.65
CA HIS A 104 -0.46 -11.70 -1.51
C HIS A 104 -1.61 -11.93 -0.53
N VAL A 105 -2.70 -11.16 -0.60
CA VAL A 105 -3.85 -11.23 0.33
C VAL A 105 -4.64 -12.52 0.16
N GLY A 106 -4.77 -13.01 -1.08
CA GLY A 106 -5.58 -14.16 -1.41
C GLY A 106 -7.08 -13.83 -1.54
N ARG A 107 -7.76 -14.52 -2.48
CA ARG A 107 -9.13 -14.20 -2.91
C ARG A 107 -10.14 -14.15 -1.78
N ASP A 108 -10.05 -15.12 -0.86
CA ASP A 108 -11.00 -15.24 0.27
C ASP A 108 -10.88 -14.11 1.29
N ASN A 109 -9.84 -13.28 1.20
CA ASN A 109 -9.57 -12.21 2.14
C ASN A 109 -9.73 -10.80 1.53
N TYR A 110 -10.15 -10.66 0.27
CA TYR A 110 -10.28 -9.33 -0.36
C TYR A 110 -11.26 -8.44 0.38
N GLN A 111 -12.45 -8.97 0.74
CA GLN A 111 -13.43 -8.22 1.51
C GLN A 111 -12.84 -7.79 2.86
N LEU A 112 -12.25 -8.71 3.62
CA LEU A 112 -11.63 -8.40 4.90
C LEU A 112 -10.55 -7.31 4.78
N PHE A 113 -9.77 -7.33 3.70
CA PHE A 113 -8.76 -6.30 3.44
C PHE A 113 -9.41 -4.92 3.23
N LEU A 114 -10.45 -4.83 2.42
CA LEU A 114 -11.18 -3.60 2.17
C LEU A 114 -11.89 -3.10 3.43
N ASP A 115 -12.58 -3.97 4.17
CA ASP A 115 -13.20 -3.64 5.48
C ASP A 115 -12.17 -3.04 6.47
N CYS A 116 -10.94 -3.57 6.47
CA CYS A 116 -9.88 -3.03 7.32
C CYS A 116 -9.46 -1.62 6.89
N VAL A 117 -9.38 -1.37 5.59
CA VAL A 117 -9.05 -0.06 5.04
C VAL A 117 -10.18 0.95 5.32
N GLU A 118 -11.44 0.58 5.09
CA GLU A 118 -12.59 1.44 5.36
C GLU A 118 -12.58 1.96 6.82
N LYS A 119 -12.31 1.05 7.77
CA LYS A 119 -12.33 1.39 9.21
C LYS A 119 -11.26 2.39 9.63
N ILE A 120 -10.15 2.48 8.91
CA ILE A 120 -9.03 3.39 9.26
C ILE A 120 -8.93 4.59 8.33
N LEU A 121 -9.74 4.66 7.29
CA LEU A 121 -9.82 5.81 6.39
C LEU A 121 -10.78 6.85 6.97
N LYS A 122 -10.35 8.09 7.10
CA LYS A 122 -11.21 9.20 7.55
C LYS A 122 -12.34 9.44 6.54
N PRO A 123 -13.52 9.93 6.98
CA PRO A 123 -14.56 10.37 6.05
C PRO A 123 -14.02 11.39 5.03
N GLY A 124 -14.26 11.13 3.73
CA GLY A 124 -13.71 11.92 2.62
C GLY A 124 -12.23 11.66 2.32
N GLY A 125 -11.63 10.68 2.97
CA GLY A 125 -10.28 10.22 2.67
C GLY A 125 -10.22 9.52 1.30
N LEU A 126 -9.00 9.33 0.78
CA LEU A 126 -8.78 8.61 -0.48
C LEU A 126 -7.96 7.35 -0.23
N PHE A 127 -8.42 6.25 -0.83
CA PHE A 127 -7.68 5.00 -0.91
C PHE A 127 -7.18 4.75 -2.34
N LEU A 128 -5.88 4.59 -2.51
CA LEU A 128 -5.27 4.18 -3.77
C LEU A 128 -4.81 2.74 -3.68
N LEU A 129 -5.48 1.86 -4.44
CA LEU A 129 -5.12 0.45 -4.57
C LEU A 129 -4.51 0.20 -5.94
N HIS A 130 -3.23 -0.20 -5.97
CA HIS A 130 -2.51 -0.57 -7.18
C HIS A 130 -2.12 -2.05 -7.11
N PHE A 131 -2.54 -2.83 -8.11
CA PHE A 131 -2.28 -4.26 -8.18
C PHE A 131 -2.21 -4.75 -9.64
N ILE A 132 -1.64 -5.92 -9.84
CA ILE A 132 -1.67 -6.61 -11.12
C ILE A 132 -3.04 -7.24 -11.29
N SER A 133 -3.78 -6.88 -12.34
CA SER A 133 -5.11 -7.41 -12.58
C SER A 133 -5.20 -8.29 -13.81
N ALA A 134 -6.05 -9.32 -13.75
CA ALA A 134 -6.49 -10.08 -14.89
C ALA A 134 -7.77 -9.48 -15.50
N LEU A 135 -8.02 -9.73 -16.79
CA LEU A 135 -9.26 -9.31 -17.46
C LEU A 135 -10.49 -10.12 -17.00
N LYS A 136 -10.26 -11.37 -16.59
CA LYS A 136 -11.30 -12.31 -16.12
C LYS A 136 -10.79 -13.05 -14.91
N GLU A 137 -11.72 -13.49 -14.08
CA GLU A 137 -11.40 -14.39 -12.97
C GLU A 137 -10.86 -15.71 -13.52
N HIS A 138 -9.82 -16.21 -12.90
CA HIS A 138 -9.20 -17.49 -13.22
C HIS A 138 -8.63 -18.13 -11.95
N PRO A 139 -8.44 -19.46 -11.92
CA PRO A 139 -7.94 -20.14 -10.73
C PRO A 139 -6.50 -19.78 -10.36
N GLY A 140 -5.84 -18.99 -11.22
CA GLY A 140 -4.43 -18.64 -11.08
C GLY A 140 -3.50 -19.67 -11.74
N ASP A 141 -2.37 -19.20 -12.24
CA ASP A 141 -1.34 -20.04 -12.82
C ASP A 141 -0.57 -20.77 -11.70
N PRO A 142 -0.37 -22.12 -11.81
CA PRO A 142 0.33 -22.90 -10.78
C PRO A 142 1.77 -22.43 -10.55
N TRP A 143 2.46 -21.98 -11.60
CA TRP A 143 3.82 -21.48 -11.49
C TRP A 143 3.87 -20.14 -10.75
N VAL A 144 2.96 -19.22 -11.08
CA VAL A 144 2.81 -17.92 -10.39
C VAL A 144 2.50 -18.13 -8.91
N LYS A 145 1.56 -19.03 -8.59
CA LYS A 145 1.22 -19.38 -7.18
C LYS A 145 2.37 -19.99 -6.40
N LYS A 146 3.23 -20.75 -7.09
CA LYS A 146 4.36 -21.43 -6.43
C LYS A 146 5.56 -20.51 -6.21
N TYR A 147 5.89 -19.65 -7.19
CA TYR A 147 7.18 -18.97 -7.24
C TYR A 147 7.10 -17.44 -7.12
N ILE A 148 5.98 -16.82 -7.47
CA ILE A 148 5.84 -15.36 -7.47
C ILE A 148 4.97 -14.88 -6.31
N PHE A 149 3.77 -15.44 -6.16
CA PHE A 149 2.83 -15.07 -5.11
C PHE A 149 2.38 -16.33 -4.34
N PRO A 150 3.24 -16.91 -3.47
CA PRO A 150 2.87 -18.08 -2.69
C PRO A 150 1.62 -17.83 -1.85
N GLY A 151 0.58 -18.65 -2.06
CA GLY A 151 -0.72 -18.50 -1.39
C GLY A 151 -1.61 -17.37 -1.94
N GLY A 152 -1.09 -16.55 -2.86
CA GLY A 152 -1.80 -15.46 -3.50
C GLY A 152 -2.41 -15.79 -4.85
N THR A 153 -3.01 -14.79 -5.48
CA THR A 153 -3.56 -14.89 -6.84
C THR A 153 -3.60 -13.51 -7.48
N VAL A 154 -3.66 -13.46 -8.81
CA VAL A 154 -3.91 -12.23 -9.56
C VAL A 154 -5.42 -12.03 -9.63
N PRO A 155 -5.98 -10.97 -8.99
CA PRO A 155 -7.41 -10.70 -9.01
C PRO A 155 -7.84 -10.16 -10.37
N SER A 156 -9.14 -10.27 -10.69
CA SER A 156 -9.73 -9.45 -11.76
C SER A 156 -10.15 -8.08 -11.22
N LEU A 157 -10.14 -7.08 -12.09
CA LEU A 157 -10.64 -5.75 -11.72
C LEU A 157 -12.11 -5.81 -11.27
N ARG A 158 -12.92 -6.65 -11.92
CA ARG A 158 -14.33 -6.84 -11.58
C ARG A 158 -14.53 -7.39 -10.17
N GLU A 159 -13.73 -8.39 -9.74
CA GLU A 159 -13.78 -8.91 -8.37
C GLU A 159 -13.59 -7.79 -7.35
N ILE A 160 -12.53 -7.00 -7.53
CA ILE A 160 -12.20 -5.93 -6.59
C ILE A 160 -13.26 -4.83 -6.58
N LEU A 161 -13.77 -4.42 -7.76
CA LEU A 161 -14.85 -3.43 -7.84
C LEU A 161 -16.15 -3.93 -7.19
N ASN A 162 -16.48 -5.23 -7.30
CA ASN A 162 -17.64 -5.79 -6.62
C ASN A 162 -17.50 -5.72 -5.10
N HIS A 163 -16.33 -6.09 -4.56
CA HIS A 163 -16.08 -5.97 -3.13
C HIS A 163 -16.10 -4.51 -2.65
N MET A 164 -15.50 -3.58 -3.41
CA MET A 164 -15.53 -2.14 -3.08
C MET A 164 -16.95 -1.58 -3.07
N ALA A 165 -17.85 -2.09 -3.94
CA ALA A 165 -19.25 -1.65 -4.00
C ALA A 165 -20.10 -2.17 -2.82
N GLU A 166 -19.64 -3.19 -2.09
CA GLU A 166 -20.26 -3.68 -0.86
C GLU A 166 -19.87 -2.84 0.36
N ASP A 167 -18.74 -2.11 0.27
CA ASP A 167 -18.24 -1.14 1.25
C ASP A 167 -18.65 0.28 0.83
N ASN A 168 -18.24 1.29 1.59
CA ASN A 168 -18.55 2.71 1.30
C ASN A 168 -17.47 3.41 0.45
N PHE A 169 -16.81 2.68 -0.45
CA PHE A 169 -15.81 3.24 -1.38
C PHE A 169 -16.43 3.82 -2.64
#